data_879dc2dc133d6f7dc15aa924c0a68428
#
_entry.id   879dc2dc133d6f7dc15aa924c0a68428
#
_cell.length_a   1.000
_cell.length_b   1.000
_cell.length_c   1.000
_cell.angle_alpha   90.00
_cell.angle_beta   90.00
_cell.angle_gamma   90.00
#
_symmetry.space_group_name_H-M   'P 1'
#
loop_
_entity.id
_entity.type
_entity.pdbx_description
1 polymer ?
#
loop_
_entity_poly.entity_id
_entity_poly.type
_entity_poly.pdbx_seq_one_letter_code
_entity_poly.pdbx_strand_id
1 'polypeptide(L)'
;MFNTQIHISTFIYILILLGLFIIVCIQLTFVWKKRDKNYYLNFLALIFSGIAYNLVEGLLPDANFGVDILSQNILAFTVGLIVAFHYLFYLKKIYCLKFYEKISFSSIGMAACIALIVLFILPYTVTKSLEISRVFFLGFFLIVLLLMIITVIKDQSIKIKEDKSNILKFHSLTGILGFLALLSLPFNILIFGDNQVIEQSSFSFGFFILAMDFFLYDLRKKELKKNIPFEALSARENEILKILLDNPELKYAQISEQLNISEKTLSTHLNKIYKKIGIKSKKEINEMSKSIRESIMS
;
A
#
# COMPACT_ATOMS: atom_id res chain seq x y z
N MET A 1 -10.56 9.89 27.54
CA MET A 1 -9.29 9.79 28.29
C MET A 1 -8.67 11.19 28.40
N PHE A 2 -7.92 11.53 29.45
CA PHE A 2 -7.25 12.85 29.63
C PHE A 2 -8.13 14.08 29.36
N ASN A 3 -9.39 14.08 29.82
CA ASN A 3 -10.40 15.11 29.53
C ASN A 3 -10.67 15.35 28.02
N THR A 4 -10.40 14.34 27.18
CA THR A 4 -10.69 14.36 25.74
C THR A 4 -11.69 13.28 25.38
N GLN A 5 -12.28 13.35 24.18
CA GLN A 5 -13.22 12.37 23.65
C GLN A 5 -12.55 11.03 23.26
N ILE A 6 -11.21 10.95 23.31
CA ILE A 6 -10.49 9.75 22.92
C ILE A 6 -10.91 8.53 23.75
N HIS A 7 -11.42 7.51 23.08
CA HIS A 7 -11.71 6.23 23.71
C HIS A 7 -10.42 5.46 24.02
N ILE A 8 -10.42 4.61 25.06
CA ILE A 8 -9.24 3.85 25.47
C ILE A 8 -8.71 2.92 24.36
N SER A 9 -9.60 2.35 23.54
CA SER A 9 -9.21 1.53 22.39
C SER A 9 -8.42 2.31 21.36
N THR A 10 -8.84 3.53 21.03
CA THR A 10 -8.14 4.45 20.13
C THR A 10 -6.71 4.73 20.60
N PHE A 11 -6.58 5.02 21.90
CA PHE A 11 -5.28 5.25 22.50
C PHE A 11 -4.37 4.02 22.38
N ILE A 12 -4.91 2.82 22.63
CA ILE A 12 -4.17 1.56 22.47
C ILE A 12 -3.73 1.38 21.01
N TYR A 13 -4.61 1.63 20.02
CA TYR A 13 -4.24 1.51 18.61
C TYR A 13 -3.16 2.51 18.21
N ILE A 14 -3.20 3.75 18.70
CA ILE A 14 -2.14 4.74 18.49
C ILE A 14 -0.80 4.22 19.05
N LEU A 15 -0.79 3.67 20.26
CA LEU A 15 0.44 3.12 20.87
C LEU A 15 1.01 1.94 20.06
N ILE A 16 0.15 1.05 19.56
CA ILE A 16 0.58 -0.09 18.74
C ILE A 16 1.16 0.40 17.39
N LEU A 17 0.48 1.36 16.74
CA LEU A 17 0.98 1.94 15.49
C LEU A 17 2.29 2.71 15.70
N LEU A 18 2.47 3.41 16.83
CA LEU A 18 3.75 4.02 17.20
C LEU A 18 4.85 2.98 17.39
N GLY A 19 4.56 1.85 18.04
CA GLY A 19 5.50 0.74 18.16
C GLY A 19 5.92 0.19 16.78
N LEU A 20 4.96 -0.04 15.88
CA LEU A 20 5.24 -0.44 14.50
C LEU A 20 6.07 0.61 13.75
N PHE A 21 5.75 1.89 13.92
CA PHE A 21 6.50 3.00 13.31
C PHE A 21 7.98 2.97 13.73
N ILE A 22 8.25 2.81 15.02
CA ILE A 22 9.62 2.71 15.55
C ILE A 22 10.35 1.50 14.96
N ILE A 23 9.72 0.33 14.92
CA ILE A 23 10.32 -0.90 14.36
C ILE A 23 10.68 -0.68 12.89
N VAL A 24 9.80 -0.09 12.09
CA VAL A 24 10.05 0.18 10.67
C VAL A 24 11.14 1.24 10.49
N CYS A 25 11.21 2.26 11.36
CA CYS A 25 12.30 3.24 11.36
C CYS A 25 13.66 2.56 11.59
N ILE A 26 13.74 1.66 12.57
CA ILE A 26 14.97 0.90 12.83
C ILE A 26 15.34 0.05 11.61
N GLN A 27 14.39 -0.69 11.02
CA GLN A 27 14.65 -1.47 9.81
C GLN A 27 15.10 -0.60 8.63
N LEU A 28 14.52 0.59 8.47
CA LEU A 28 14.88 1.53 7.42
C LEU A 28 16.36 1.94 7.52
N THR A 29 16.95 2.06 8.72
CA THR A 29 18.38 2.39 8.86
C THR A 29 19.27 1.34 8.22
N PHE A 30 18.90 0.04 8.32
CA PHE A 30 19.66 -1.06 7.72
C PHE A 30 19.49 -1.17 6.19
N VAL A 31 18.41 -0.63 5.65
CA VAL A 31 18.14 -0.66 4.21
C VAL A 31 18.30 0.70 3.53
N TRP A 32 18.74 1.73 4.25
CA TRP A 32 18.81 3.11 3.75
C TRP A 32 19.62 3.26 2.47
N LYS A 33 20.72 2.53 2.35
CA LYS A 33 21.60 2.51 1.17
C LYS A 33 21.15 1.51 0.10
N LYS A 34 20.12 0.70 0.39
CA LYS A 34 19.60 -0.32 -0.52
C LYS A 34 18.47 0.25 -1.38
N ARG A 35 18.19 -0.39 -2.50
CA ARG A 35 17.09 -0.03 -3.41
C ARG A 35 15.70 -0.15 -2.76
N ASP A 36 15.58 -1.03 -1.78
CA ASP A 36 14.31 -1.34 -1.12
C ASP A 36 13.83 -0.24 -0.19
N LYS A 37 14.62 0.82 0.07
CA LYS A 37 14.27 1.92 0.99
C LYS A 37 12.89 2.52 0.72
N ASN A 38 12.50 2.65 -0.56
CA ASN A 38 11.21 3.23 -0.94
C ASN A 38 10.02 2.39 -0.50
N TYR A 39 10.17 1.06 -0.43
CA TYR A 39 9.16 0.16 0.11
C TYR A 39 8.92 0.45 1.61
N TYR A 40 10.00 0.56 2.39
CA TYR A 40 9.94 0.89 3.81
C TYR A 40 9.40 2.30 4.06
N LEU A 41 9.81 3.28 3.26
CA LEU A 41 9.30 4.67 3.35
C LEU A 41 7.81 4.75 3.06
N ASN A 42 7.30 4.03 2.04
CA ASN A 42 5.87 4.00 1.74
C ASN A 42 5.07 3.40 2.90
N PHE A 43 5.56 2.33 3.52
CA PHE A 43 4.89 1.71 4.65
C PHE A 43 4.95 2.60 5.90
N LEU A 44 6.09 3.25 6.15
CA LEU A 44 6.24 4.22 7.23
C LEU A 44 5.26 5.39 7.10
N ALA A 45 5.13 5.94 5.90
CA ALA A 45 4.18 7.01 5.60
C ALA A 45 2.73 6.53 5.81
N LEU A 46 2.43 5.26 5.46
CA LEU A 46 1.12 4.66 5.72
C LEU A 46 0.82 4.57 7.22
N ILE A 47 1.76 4.05 8.03
CA ILE A 47 1.59 3.98 9.49
C ILE A 47 1.37 5.37 10.08
N PHE A 48 2.17 6.36 9.64
CA PHE A 48 2.03 7.74 10.09
C PHE A 48 0.63 8.29 9.78
N SER A 49 0.11 8.05 8.57
CA SER A 49 -1.26 8.45 8.22
C SER A 49 -2.32 7.76 9.08
N GLY A 50 -2.12 6.48 9.44
CA GLY A 50 -3.00 5.76 10.36
C GLY A 50 -2.99 6.34 11.78
N ILE A 51 -1.84 6.76 12.29
CA ILE A 51 -1.72 7.44 13.58
C ILE A 51 -2.48 8.78 13.52
N ALA A 52 -2.27 9.57 12.45
CA ALA A 52 -2.95 10.85 12.26
C ALA A 52 -4.48 10.69 12.20
N TYR A 53 -4.97 9.67 11.49
CA TYR A 53 -6.39 9.34 11.43
C TYR A 53 -6.95 9.02 12.83
N ASN A 54 -6.36 8.06 13.54
CA ASN A 54 -6.82 7.69 14.88
C ASN A 54 -6.79 8.85 15.85
N LEU A 55 -5.80 9.75 15.73
CA LEU A 55 -5.70 10.93 16.59
C LEU A 55 -6.83 11.92 16.31
N VAL A 56 -7.08 12.25 15.04
CA VAL A 56 -8.07 13.26 14.66
C VAL A 56 -9.49 12.75 14.92
N GLU A 57 -9.82 11.55 14.48
CA GLU A 57 -11.14 10.93 14.73
C GLU A 57 -11.37 10.60 16.21
N GLY A 58 -10.31 10.41 16.98
CA GLY A 58 -10.39 10.23 18.42
C GLY A 58 -10.65 11.54 19.19
N LEU A 59 -10.19 12.68 18.65
CA LEU A 59 -10.33 13.99 19.29
C LEU A 59 -11.57 14.74 18.85
N LEU A 60 -12.05 14.54 17.63
CA LEU A 60 -13.12 15.32 17.00
C LEU A 60 -14.34 14.42 16.66
N PRO A 61 -15.58 14.98 16.77
CA PRO A 61 -15.89 16.30 17.28
C PRO A 61 -15.91 16.35 18.83
N ASP A 62 -15.54 17.48 19.40
CA ASP A 62 -15.63 17.76 20.85
C ASP A 62 -16.30 19.13 21.09
N ALA A 63 -17.41 19.12 21.85
CA ALA A 63 -18.16 20.34 22.19
C ALA A 63 -17.32 21.36 22.99
N ASN A 64 -16.28 20.91 23.70
CA ASN A 64 -15.44 21.76 24.54
C ASN A 64 -14.29 22.41 23.77
N PHE A 65 -14.12 22.11 22.46
CA PHE A 65 -12.93 22.51 21.70
C PHE A 65 -12.95 23.98 21.23
N GLY A 66 -14.02 24.76 21.52
CA GLY A 66 -14.10 26.18 21.16
C GLY A 66 -14.26 26.50 19.67
N VAL A 67 -14.37 25.49 18.82
CA VAL A 67 -14.65 25.57 17.37
C VAL A 67 -16.02 24.91 17.13
N ASP A 68 -16.77 25.46 16.18
CA ASP A 68 -18.10 24.91 15.85
C ASP A 68 -18.03 23.46 15.35
N ILE A 69 -19.03 22.67 15.69
CA ILE A 69 -19.12 21.25 15.39
C ILE A 69 -19.02 20.95 13.88
N LEU A 70 -19.57 21.83 13.02
CA LEU A 70 -19.46 21.68 11.58
C LEU A 70 -18.01 21.74 11.10
N SER A 71 -17.27 22.77 11.54
CA SER A 71 -15.86 22.94 11.17
C SER A 71 -15.01 21.77 11.65
N GLN A 72 -15.29 21.25 12.85
CA GLN A 72 -14.63 20.05 13.37
C GLN A 72 -14.92 18.82 12.49
N ASN A 73 -16.16 18.59 12.10
CA ASN A 73 -16.52 17.48 11.19
C ASN A 73 -15.90 17.63 9.80
N ILE A 74 -15.86 18.87 9.24
CA ILE A 74 -15.17 19.13 7.96
C ILE A 74 -13.69 18.77 8.07
N LEU A 75 -13.04 19.15 9.18
CA LEU A 75 -11.63 18.83 9.43
C LEU A 75 -11.43 17.30 9.55
N ALA A 76 -12.24 16.61 10.35
CA ALA A 76 -12.15 15.16 10.53
C ALA A 76 -12.35 14.42 9.20
N PHE A 77 -13.39 14.74 8.43
CA PHE A 77 -13.61 14.12 7.11
C PHE A 77 -12.54 14.48 6.09
N THR A 78 -11.95 15.68 6.16
CA THR A 78 -10.83 16.03 5.28
C THR A 78 -9.61 15.18 5.58
N VAL A 79 -9.25 15.02 6.86
CA VAL A 79 -8.15 14.15 7.27
C VAL A 79 -8.44 12.70 6.93
N GLY A 80 -9.64 12.20 7.24
CA GLY A 80 -10.08 10.84 6.88
C GLY A 80 -9.97 10.58 5.38
N LEU A 81 -10.39 11.55 4.56
CA LEU A 81 -10.30 11.46 3.09
C LEU A 81 -8.85 11.40 2.61
N ILE A 82 -7.96 12.23 3.14
CA ILE A 82 -6.52 12.22 2.80
C ILE A 82 -5.91 10.87 3.17
N VAL A 83 -6.23 10.35 4.37
CA VAL A 83 -5.70 9.08 4.86
C VAL A 83 -6.26 7.91 4.04
N ALA A 84 -7.56 7.88 3.78
CA ALA A 84 -8.18 6.85 2.94
C ALA A 84 -7.60 6.84 1.52
N PHE A 85 -7.35 8.03 0.97
CA PHE A 85 -6.71 8.18 -0.33
C PHE A 85 -5.26 7.69 -0.34
N HIS A 86 -4.48 8.02 0.70
CA HIS A 86 -3.12 7.52 0.86
C HIS A 86 -3.09 6.00 1.05
N TYR A 87 -4.02 5.46 1.84
CA TYR A 87 -4.17 4.02 2.04
C TYR A 87 -4.52 3.31 0.71
N LEU A 88 -5.44 3.86 -0.06
CA LEU A 88 -5.80 3.34 -1.38
C LEU A 88 -4.61 3.39 -2.37
N PHE A 89 -3.82 4.48 -2.33
CA PHE A 89 -2.60 4.60 -3.12
C PHE A 89 -1.58 3.52 -2.74
N TYR A 90 -1.39 3.28 -1.46
CA TYR A 90 -0.52 2.22 -0.95
C TYR A 90 -0.98 0.86 -1.46
N LEU A 91 -2.27 0.52 -1.29
CA LEU A 91 -2.84 -0.74 -1.80
C LEU A 91 -2.63 -0.89 -3.30
N LYS A 92 -2.96 0.14 -4.09
CA LYS A 92 -2.79 0.11 -5.55
C LYS A 92 -1.34 -0.17 -5.92
N LYS A 93 -0.39 0.47 -5.26
CA LYS A 93 1.04 0.36 -5.54
C LYS A 93 1.62 -0.98 -5.12
N ILE A 94 1.28 -1.47 -3.92
CA ILE A 94 1.90 -2.68 -3.35
C ILE A 94 1.28 -3.96 -3.92
N TYR A 95 -0.02 -3.96 -4.20
CA TYR A 95 -0.73 -5.14 -4.71
C TYR A 95 -1.01 -5.10 -6.21
N CYS A 96 -0.46 -4.10 -6.94
CA CYS A 96 -0.70 -3.85 -8.39
C CYS A 96 -2.19 -3.97 -8.75
N LEU A 97 -3.04 -3.26 -8.01
CA LEU A 97 -4.48 -3.33 -8.24
C LEU A 97 -4.86 -2.60 -9.53
N LYS A 98 -5.55 -3.29 -10.42
CA LYS A 98 -5.96 -2.78 -11.74
C LYS A 98 -7.33 -2.12 -11.68
N PHE A 99 -7.45 -1.01 -10.96
CA PHE A 99 -8.66 -0.21 -11.01
C PHE A 99 -8.33 1.20 -11.54
N TYR A 100 -9.22 1.74 -12.36
CA TYR A 100 -9.09 3.09 -12.94
C TYR A 100 -7.69 3.41 -13.51
N GLU A 101 -7.10 2.46 -14.28
CA GLU A 101 -5.75 2.62 -14.84
C GLU A 101 -5.62 3.88 -15.73
N LYS A 102 -6.71 4.27 -16.38
CA LYS A 102 -6.76 5.45 -17.28
C LYS A 102 -6.93 6.78 -16.54
N ILE A 103 -7.29 6.77 -15.25
CA ILE A 103 -7.56 7.97 -14.47
C ILE A 103 -6.33 8.28 -13.61
N SER A 104 -5.82 9.50 -13.69
CA SER A 104 -4.70 9.91 -12.86
C SER A 104 -5.10 9.96 -11.39
N PHE A 105 -4.17 9.63 -10.52
CA PHE A 105 -4.44 9.65 -9.07
C PHE A 105 -4.78 11.07 -8.58
N SER A 106 -4.18 12.10 -9.21
CA SER A 106 -4.50 13.51 -8.95
C SER A 106 -5.96 13.85 -9.32
N SER A 107 -6.47 13.32 -10.44
CA SER A 107 -7.87 13.53 -10.83
C SER A 107 -8.85 12.89 -9.85
N ILE A 108 -8.52 11.72 -9.29
CA ILE A 108 -9.35 11.07 -8.25
C ILE A 108 -9.35 11.92 -6.99
N GLY A 109 -8.18 12.45 -6.56
CA GLY A 109 -8.06 13.35 -5.41
C GLY A 109 -8.87 14.64 -5.59
N MET A 110 -8.82 15.24 -6.77
CA MET A 110 -9.61 16.43 -7.10
C MET A 110 -11.12 16.13 -7.05
N ALA A 111 -11.55 14.99 -7.62
CA ALA A 111 -12.95 14.56 -7.56
C ALA A 111 -13.41 14.32 -6.11
N ALA A 112 -12.54 13.79 -5.24
CA ALA A 112 -12.84 13.59 -3.84
C ALA A 112 -12.99 14.92 -3.07
N CYS A 113 -12.17 15.93 -3.36
CA CYS A 113 -12.33 17.28 -2.81
C CYS A 113 -13.64 17.94 -3.27
N ILE A 114 -13.99 17.79 -4.55
CA ILE A 114 -15.28 18.28 -5.08
C ILE A 114 -16.44 17.56 -4.40
N ALA A 115 -16.34 16.24 -4.19
CA ALA A 115 -17.36 15.45 -3.50
C ALA A 115 -17.57 15.94 -2.05
N LEU A 116 -16.50 16.31 -1.32
CA LEU A 116 -16.61 16.88 0.01
C LEU A 116 -17.45 18.18 0.00
N ILE A 117 -17.22 19.06 -0.97
CA ILE A 117 -17.98 20.31 -1.07
C ILE A 117 -19.44 20.04 -1.46
N VAL A 118 -19.66 19.22 -2.51
CA VAL A 118 -20.99 19.01 -3.10
C VAL A 118 -21.86 18.07 -2.27
N LEU A 119 -21.27 17.03 -1.66
CA LEU A 119 -22.02 15.97 -0.98
C LEU A 119 -22.01 16.11 0.56
N PHE A 120 -21.14 16.94 1.14
CA PHE A 120 -21.11 17.19 2.58
C PHE A 120 -21.48 18.64 2.92
N ILE A 121 -20.70 19.63 2.46
CA ILE A 121 -20.88 21.02 2.85
C ILE A 121 -22.21 21.60 2.31
N LEU A 122 -22.51 21.38 1.04
CA LEU A 122 -23.71 21.93 0.40
C LEU A 122 -25.02 21.33 1.00
N PRO A 123 -25.19 20.02 1.18
CA PRO A 123 -26.36 19.47 1.86
C PRO A 123 -26.52 20.02 3.28
N TYR A 124 -25.43 20.19 4.04
CA TYR A 124 -25.50 20.78 5.37
C TYR A 124 -25.98 22.24 5.33
N THR A 125 -25.52 23.04 4.38
CA THR A 125 -25.96 24.46 4.30
C THR A 125 -27.46 24.58 4.04
N VAL A 126 -28.03 23.62 3.28
CA VAL A 126 -29.45 23.58 2.94
C VAL A 126 -30.29 22.98 4.07
N THR A 127 -29.91 21.81 4.57
CA THR A 127 -30.74 21.02 5.52
C THR A 127 -30.44 21.33 6.99
N LYS A 128 -29.29 21.93 7.30
CA LYS A 128 -28.74 22.09 8.65
C LYS A 128 -28.57 20.78 9.42
N SER A 129 -28.56 19.65 8.72
CA SER A 129 -28.43 18.31 9.29
C SER A 129 -27.09 17.69 8.91
N LEU A 130 -26.26 17.40 9.94
CA LEU A 130 -25.01 16.67 9.76
C LEU A 130 -25.24 15.22 9.31
N GLU A 131 -26.29 14.61 9.82
CA GLU A 131 -26.65 13.22 9.50
C GLU A 131 -26.95 13.05 8.00
N ILE A 132 -27.78 13.95 7.43
CA ILE A 132 -28.09 13.94 5.99
C ILE A 132 -26.81 14.12 5.18
N SER A 133 -25.96 15.07 5.57
CA SER A 133 -24.69 15.34 4.87
C SER A 133 -23.72 14.14 4.91
N ARG A 134 -23.64 13.46 6.06
CA ARG A 134 -22.86 12.22 6.22
C ARG A 134 -23.35 11.12 5.31
N VAL A 135 -24.68 10.90 5.26
CA VAL A 135 -25.28 9.86 4.41
C VAL A 135 -24.97 10.10 2.93
N PHE A 136 -25.09 11.34 2.43
CA PHE A 136 -24.75 11.65 1.03
C PHE A 136 -23.26 11.43 0.75
N PHE A 137 -22.39 11.95 1.59
CA PHE A 137 -20.94 11.89 1.40
C PHE A 137 -20.38 10.47 1.54
N LEU A 138 -20.64 9.82 2.67
CA LEU A 138 -20.12 8.48 2.93
C LEU A 138 -20.82 7.42 2.07
N GLY A 139 -22.11 7.59 1.78
CA GLY A 139 -22.87 6.72 0.89
C GLY A 139 -22.28 6.71 -0.54
N PHE A 140 -21.92 7.89 -1.06
CA PHE A 140 -21.22 7.98 -2.34
C PHE A 140 -19.89 7.22 -2.34
N PHE A 141 -19.04 7.45 -1.34
CA PHE A 141 -17.76 6.74 -1.23
C PHE A 141 -17.93 5.24 -1.02
N LEU A 142 -18.94 4.82 -0.24
CA LEU A 142 -19.25 3.41 -0.05
C LEU A 142 -19.59 2.72 -1.38
N ILE A 143 -20.45 3.36 -2.21
CA ILE A 143 -20.79 2.83 -3.54
C ILE A 143 -19.55 2.71 -4.42
N VAL A 144 -18.72 3.76 -4.47
CA VAL A 144 -17.47 3.75 -5.25
C VAL A 144 -16.54 2.61 -4.81
N LEU A 145 -16.33 2.44 -3.50
CA LEU A 145 -15.50 1.38 -2.97
C LEU A 145 -16.09 -0.02 -3.21
N LEU A 146 -17.43 -0.17 -3.15
CA LEU A 146 -18.11 -1.44 -3.47
C LEU A 146 -17.93 -1.82 -4.95
N LEU A 147 -17.94 -0.87 -5.86
CA LEU A 147 -17.64 -1.14 -7.26
C LEU A 147 -16.16 -1.51 -7.46
N MET A 148 -15.26 -0.89 -6.72
CA MET A 148 -13.82 -1.19 -6.79
C MET A 148 -13.48 -2.56 -6.21
N ILE A 149 -14.11 -2.99 -5.11
CA ILE A 149 -13.79 -4.27 -4.46
C ILE A 149 -14.08 -5.47 -5.38
N ILE A 150 -15.10 -5.39 -6.23
CA ILE A 150 -15.41 -6.43 -7.21
C ILE A 150 -14.20 -6.66 -8.14
N THR A 151 -13.59 -5.58 -8.61
CA THR A 151 -12.40 -5.65 -9.47
C THR A 151 -11.19 -6.19 -8.70
N VAL A 152 -11.00 -5.73 -7.46
CA VAL A 152 -9.91 -6.18 -6.58
C VAL A 152 -10.03 -7.68 -6.30
N ILE A 153 -11.21 -8.16 -5.90
CA ILE A 153 -11.43 -9.60 -5.64
C ILE A 153 -11.15 -10.42 -6.90
N LYS A 154 -11.66 -9.99 -8.06
CA LYS A 154 -11.43 -10.69 -9.32
C LYS A 154 -9.94 -10.79 -9.65
N ASP A 155 -9.21 -9.66 -9.60
CA ASP A 155 -7.79 -9.60 -9.94
C ASP A 155 -6.94 -10.43 -8.97
N GLN A 156 -7.11 -10.26 -7.67
CA GLN A 156 -6.35 -10.99 -6.66
C GLN A 156 -6.72 -12.48 -6.59
N SER A 157 -7.98 -12.85 -6.84
CA SER A 157 -8.39 -14.27 -6.90
C SER A 157 -7.73 -15.02 -8.05
N ILE A 158 -7.48 -14.36 -9.19
CA ILE A 158 -6.72 -14.96 -10.30
C ILE A 158 -5.29 -15.23 -9.84
N LYS A 159 -4.63 -14.26 -9.23
CA LYS A 159 -3.26 -14.40 -8.68
C LYS A 159 -3.17 -15.53 -7.66
N ILE A 160 -4.13 -15.62 -6.72
CA ILE A 160 -4.19 -16.71 -5.72
C ILE A 160 -4.28 -18.10 -6.38
N LYS A 161 -4.99 -18.22 -7.51
CA LYS A 161 -5.11 -19.50 -8.22
C LYS A 161 -3.86 -19.86 -9.02
N GLU A 162 -3.20 -18.88 -9.60
CA GLU A 162 -2.00 -19.06 -10.44
C GLU A 162 -0.74 -19.27 -9.61
N ASP A 163 -0.64 -18.65 -8.44
CA ASP A 163 0.52 -18.75 -7.57
C ASP A 163 0.64 -20.14 -6.94
N LYS A 164 1.85 -20.69 -6.96
CA LYS A 164 2.18 -21.97 -6.29
C LYS A 164 2.62 -21.77 -4.83
N SER A 165 3.16 -20.62 -4.50
CA SER A 165 3.68 -20.30 -3.17
C SER A 165 2.59 -19.79 -2.23
N ASN A 166 2.51 -20.37 -1.04
CA ASN A 166 1.58 -19.90 0.00
C ASN A 166 1.86 -18.45 0.44
N ILE A 167 3.12 -18.00 0.36
CA ILE A 167 3.51 -16.63 0.69
C ILE A 167 2.93 -15.64 -0.34
N LEU A 168 2.98 -15.99 -1.63
CA LEU A 168 2.39 -15.16 -2.69
C LEU A 168 0.87 -15.14 -2.61
N LYS A 169 0.24 -16.31 -2.33
CA LYS A 169 -1.22 -16.37 -2.07
C LYS A 169 -1.62 -15.52 -0.87
N PHE A 170 -0.84 -15.57 0.21
CA PHE A 170 -1.08 -14.74 1.40
C PHE A 170 -0.98 -13.25 1.05
N HIS A 171 0.01 -12.85 0.26
CA HIS A 171 0.13 -11.47 -0.21
C HIS A 171 -1.12 -11.01 -0.97
N SER A 172 -1.61 -11.80 -1.93
CA SER A 172 -2.84 -11.46 -2.68
C SER A 172 -4.07 -11.42 -1.76
N LEU A 173 -4.15 -12.31 -0.77
CA LEU A 173 -5.23 -12.31 0.23
C LEU A 173 -5.19 -11.04 1.11
N THR A 174 -4.01 -10.64 1.57
CA THR A 174 -3.85 -9.41 2.38
C THR A 174 -4.23 -8.16 1.60
N GLY A 175 -4.06 -8.14 0.27
CA GLY A 175 -4.56 -7.08 -0.61
C GLY A 175 -6.09 -6.96 -0.58
N ILE A 176 -6.82 -8.08 -0.64
CA ILE A 176 -8.28 -8.10 -0.51
C ILE A 176 -8.71 -7.62 0.88
N LEU A 177 -8.11 -8.19 1.94
CA LEU A 177 -8.45 -7.86 3.32
C LEU A 177 -8.13 -6.40 3.66
N GLY A 178 -7.01 -5.87 3.17
CA GLY A 178 -6.67 -4.45 3.29
C GLY A 178 -7.69 -3.55 2.61
N PHE A 179 -8.18 -3.93 1.43
CA PHE A 179 -9.23 -3.16 0.77
C PHE A 179 -10.58 -3.24 1.52
N LEU A 180 -10.93 -4.40 2.09
CA LEU A 180 -12.11 -4.53 2.94
C LEU A 180 -12.02 -3.66 4.20
N ALA A 181 -10.84 -3.53 4.79
CA ALA A 181 -10.63 -2.61 5.92
C ALA A 181 -10.86 -1.14 5.52
N LEU A 182 -10.45 -0.72 4.32
CA LEU A 182 -10.75 0.61 3.81
C LEU A 182 -12.27 0.79 3.57
N LEU A 183 -12.93 -0.20 3.00
CA LEU A 183 -14.37 -0.19 2.75
C LEU A 183 -15.18 -0.15 4.06
N SER A 184 -14.65 -0.71 5.14
CA SER A 184 -15.31 -0.71 6.45
C SER A 184 -15.50 0.70 7.04
N LEU A 185 -14.68 1.69 6.66
CA LEU A 185 -14.79 3.06 7.17
C LEU A 185 -16.16 3.68 6.90
N PRO A 186 -16.55 3.96 5.63
CA PRO A 186 -17.86 4.54 5.36
C PRO A 186 -19.01 3.62 5.77
N PHE A 187 -18.83 2.30 5.70
CA PHE A 187 -19.83 1.32 6.09
C PHE A 187 -20.15 1.41 7.59
N ASN A 188 -19.12 1.42 8.45
CA ASN A 188 -19.30 1.45 9.89
C ASN A 188 -19.94 2.76 10.36
N ILE A 189 -19.50 3.90 9.84
CA ILE A 189 -20.05 5.21 10.21
C ILE A 189 -21.52 5.31 9.80
N LEU A 190 -21.90 4.78 8.63
CA LEU A 190 -23.30 4.81 8.17
C LEU A 190 -24.24 3.92 8.99
N ILE A 191 -23.74 2.78 9.50
CA ILE A 191 -24.59 1.81 10.24
C ILE A 191 -24.55 2.08 11.74
N PHE A 192 -23.40 2.34 12.32
CA PHE A 192 -23.20 2.43 13.76
C PHE A 192 -23.01 3.86 14.28
N GLY A 193 -23.04 4.86 13.35
CA GLY A 193 -22.74 6.26 13.68
C GLY A 193 -21.26 6.44 14.07
N ASP A 194 -21.00 7.49 14.88
CA ASP A 194 -19.65 7.83 15.35
C ASP A 194 -19.17 6.89 16.48
N ASN A 195 -19.21 5.58 16.26
CA ASN A 195 -18.72 4.61 17.23
C ASN A 195 -17.23 4.36 17.03
N GLN A 196 -16.39 5.10 17.76
CA GLN A 196 -14.94 5.01 17.69
C GLN A 196 -14.40 3.57 17.84
N VAL A 197 -15.04 2.75 18.70
CA VAL A 197 -14.57 1.38 18.93
C VAL A 197 -14.70 0.54 17.67
N ILE A 198 -15.85 0.57 17.01
CA ILE A 198 -16.15 -0.24 15.83
C ILE A 198 -15.31 0.27 14.64
N GLU A 199 -15.36 1.56 14.40
CA GLU A 199 -14.71 2.20 13.27
C GLU A 199 -13.19 2.02 13.31
N GLN A 200 -12.57 2.44 14.40
CA GLN A 200 -11.12 2.43 14.52
C GLN A 200 -10.56 1.03 14.71
N SER A 201 -11.32 0.09 15.34
CA SER A 201 -10.90 -1.31 15.40
C SER A 201 -10.84 -1.93 14.01
N SER A 202 -11.87 -1.73 13.20
CA SER A 202 -11.94 -2.29 11.84
C SER A 202 -10.83 -1.72 10.94
N PHE A 203 -10.60 -0.42 11.02
CA PHE A 203 -9.55 0.25 10.22
C PHE A 203 -8.14 -0.12 10.72
N SER A 204 -7.89 -0.09 12.02
CA SER A 204 -6.60 -0.50 12.59
C SER A 204 -6.27 -1.96 12.32
N PHE A 205 -7.27 -2.84 12.28
CA PHE A 205 -7.09 -4.23 11.87
C PHE A 205 -6.53 -4.34 10.45
N GLY A 206 -6.96 -3.45 9.53
CA GLY A 206 -6.36 -3.35 8.20
C GLY A 206 -4.87 -3.05 8.23
N PHE A 207 -4.41 -2.15 9.07
CA PHE A 207 -2.98 -1.87 9.23
C PHE A 207 -2.19 -3.08 9.74
N PHE A 208 -2.77 -3.88 10.65
CA PHE A 208 -2.12 -5.11 11.12
C PHE A 208 -1.95 -6.13 10.00
N ILE A 209 -2.98 -6.32 9.18
CA ILE A 209 -2.91 -7.21 8.02
C ILE A 209 -1.80 -6.77 7.07
N LEU A 210 -1.74 -5.46 6.76
CA LEU A 210 -0.71 -4.90 5.90
C LEU A 210 0.68 -4.99 6.54
N ALA A 211 0.79 -4.86 7.86
CA ALA A 211 2.04 -5.03 8.58
C ALA A 211 2.54 -6.48 8.52
N MET A 212 1.65 -7.46 8.66
CA MET A 212 2.02 -8.87 8.48
C MET A 212 2.60 -9.13 7.10
N ASP A 213 1.96 -8.62 6.04
CA ASP A 213 2.47 -8.74 4.68
C ASP A 213 3.80 -7.98 4.49
N PHE A 214 3.94 -6.80 5.10
CA PHE A 214 5.17 -6.02 5.07
C PHE A 214 6.34 -6.81 5.66
N PHE A 215 6.18 -7.45 6.81
CA PHE A 215 7.25 -8.26 7.44
C PHE A 215 7.60 -9.53 6.65
N LEU A 216 6.70 -10.01 5.78
CA LEU A 216 6.97 -11.14 4.88
C LEU A 216 7.68 -10.73 3.57
N TYR A 217 8.02 -9.45 3.41
CA TYR A 217 8.64 -8.90 2.20
C TYR A 217 9.86 -9.68 1.72
N ASP A 218 10.82 -9.96 2.61
CA ASP A 218 12.05 -10.67 2.24
C ASP A 218 11.79 -12.13 1.85
N LEU A 219 10.82 -12.79 2.50
CA LEU A 219 10.40 -14.15 2.13
C LEU A 219 9.71 -14.15 0.77
N ARG A 220 8.82 -13.20 0.52
CA ARG A 220 8.17 -12.99 -0.78
C ARG A 220 9.19 -12.75 -1.88
N LYS A 221 10.19 -11.90 -1.63
CA LYS A 221 11.30 -11.65 -2.55
C LYS A 221 12.09 -12.92 -2.89
N LYS A 222 12.32 -13.79 -1.90
CA LYS A 222 12.97 -15.09 -2.12
C LYS A 222 12.11 -16.03 -2.96
N GLU A 223 10.81 -16.12 -2.71
CA GLU A 223 9.89 -16.96 -3.46
C GLU A 223 9.81 -16.54 -4.95
N LEU A 224 9.70 -15.26 -5.23
CA LEU A 224 9.69 -14.75 -6.60
C LEU A 224 10.98 -15.08 -7.36
N LYS A 225 12.13 -15.06 -6.65
CA LYS A 225 13.42 -15.45 -7.24
C LYS A 225 13.53 -16.94 -7.54
N LYS A 226 12.79 -17.83 -6.85
CA LYS A 226 12.78 -19.27 -7.14
C LYS A 226 12.21 -19.61 -8.53
N ASN A 227 11.38 -18.76 -9.09
CA ASN A 227 10.83 -18.93 -10.44
C ASN A 227 11.89 -18.73 -11.55
N ILE A 228 13.08 -18.24 -11.21
CA ILE A 228 14.21 -18.14 -12.14
C ILE A 228 15.00 -19.44 -12.05
N PRO A 229 15.26 -20.14 -13.17
CA PRO A 229 15.96 -21.43 -13.17
C PRO A 229 17.46 -21.25 -12.89
N PHE A 230 17.81 -20.80 -11.69
CA PHE A 230 19.21 -20.62 -11.27
C PHE A 230 20.00 -21.92 -11.27
N GLU A 231 19.32 -23.07 -11.09
CA GLU A 231 19.95 -24.40 -11.10
C GLU A 231 20.52 -24.78 -12.46
N ALA A 232 20.00 -24.20 -13.56
CA ALA A 232 20.50 -24.41 -14.91
C ALA A 232 21.76 -23.59 -15.22
N LEU A 233 22.12 -22.65 -14.34
CA LEU A 233 23.24 -21.72 -14.54
C LEU A 233 24.46 -22.15 -13.75
N SER A 234 25.67 -21.90 -14.33
CA SER A 234 26.92 -22.05 -13.57
C SER A 234 27.03 -20.99 -12.46
N ALA A 235 27.92 -21.20 -11.48
CA ALA A 235 28.14 -20.24 -10.38
C ALA A 235 28.41 -18.82 -10.90
N ARG A 236 29.23 -18.69 -11.97
CA ARG A 236 29.57 -17.39 -12.58
C ARG A 236 28.38 -16.77 -13.34
N GLU A 237 27.62 -17.58 -14.04
CA GLU A 237 26.38 -17.12 -14.71
C GLU A 237 25.34 -16.65 -13.70
N ASN A 238 25.23 -17.34 -12.57
CA ASN A 238 24.36 -16.95 -11.46
C ASN A 238 24.76 -15.61 -10.84
N GLU A 239 26.06 -15.40 -10.64
CA GLU A 239 26.60 -14.15 -10.12
C GLU A 239 26.27 -12.97 -11.06
N ILE A 240 26.51 -13.14 -12.37
CA ILE A 240 26.20 -12.14 -13.39
C ILE A 240 24.69 -11.84 -13.42
N LEU A 241 23.85 -12.87 -13.44
CA LEU A 241 22.40 -12.69 -13.46
C LEU A 241 21.88 -11.98 -12.21
N LYS A 242 22.40 -12.30 -11.02
CA LYS A 242 22.04 -11.61 -9.78
C LYS A 242 22.37 -10.12 -9.85
N ILE A 243 23.58 -9.76 -10.32
CA ILE A 243 23.96 -8.35 -10.49
C ILE A 243 23.00 -7.62 -11.44
N LEU A 244 22.63 -8.24 -12.55
CA LEU A 244 21.70 -7.66 -13.51
C LEU A 244 20.26 -7.52 -12.96
N LEU A 245 19.78 -8.49 -12.21
CA LEU A 245 18.46 -8.44 -11.58
C LEU A 245 18.42 -7.41 -10.46
N ASP A 246 19.49 -7.31 -9.67
CA ASP A 246 19.57 -6.35 -8.57
C ASP A 246 19.86 -4.93 -9.07
N ASN A 247 20.61 -4.78 -10.17
CA ASN A 247 21.01 -3.49 -10.75
C ASN A 247 20.89 -3.44 -12.29
N PRO A 248 19.67 -3.44 -12.84
CA PRO A 248 19.43 -3.51 -14.28
C PRO A 248 19.96 -2.28 -15.04
N GLU A 249 20.17 -1.15 -14.35
CA GLU A 249 20.71 0.10 -14.92
C GLU A 249 22.21 0.04 -15.24
N LEU A 250 22.96 -0.89 -14.61
CA LEU A 250 24.40 -0.97 -14.79
C LEU A 250 24.76 -1.22 -16.27
N LYS A 251 25.73 -0.46 -16.78
CA LYS A 251 26.30 -0.70 -18.10
C LYS A 251 27.20 -1.93 -18.05
N TYR A 252 27.42 -2.57 -19.23
CA TYR A 252 28.28 -3.76 -19.31
C TYR A 252 29.71 -3.51 -18.82
N ALA A 253 30.26 -2.33 -19.13
CA ALA A 253 31.56 -1.91 -18.62
C ALA A 253 31.64 -1.94 -17.08
N GLN A 254 30.62 -1.44 -16.40
CA GLN A 254 30.55 -1.42 -14.93
C GLN A 254 30.43 -2.82 -14.34
N ILE A 255 29.67 -3.70 -15.01
CA ILE A 255 29.51 -5.10 -14.56
C ILE A 255 30.83 -5.87 -14.80
N SER A 256 31.50 -5.65 -15.92
CA SER A 256 32.78 -6.30 -16.23
C SER A 256 33.87 -5.86 -15.27
N GLU A 257 33.93 -4.59 -14.90
CA GLU A 257 34.84 -4.03 -13.91
C GLU A 257 34.56 -4.63 -12.51
N GLN A 258 33.31 -4.64 -12.08
CA GLN A 258 32.90 -5.22 -10.79
C GLN A 258 33.25 -6.71 -10.67
N LEU A 259 33.23 -7.43 -11.77
CA LEU A 259 33.50 -8.86 -11.83
C LEU A 259 34.96 -9.19 -12.21
N ASN A 260 35.78 -8.18 -12.44
CA ASN A 260 37.17 -8.33 -12.93
C ASN A 260 37.29 -9.22 -14.20
N ILE A 261 36.39 -9.01 -15.18
CA ILE A 261 36.42 -9.72 -16.47
C ILE A 261 36.34 -8.73 -17.65
N SER A 262 36.73 -9.17 -18.83
CA SER A 262 36.54 -8.35 -20.03
C SER A 262 35.05 -8.27 -20.42
N GLU A 263 34.67 -7.17 -21.09
CA GLU A 263 33.29 -7.05 -21.64
C GLU A 263 32.98 -8.16 -22.67
N LYS A 264 33.96 -8.65 -23.39
CA LYS A 264 33.85 -9.78 -24.32
C LYS A 264 33.51 -11.07 -23.55
N THR A 265 34.17 -11.31 -22.42
CA THR A 265 33.89 -12.45 -21.54
C THR A 265 32.47 -12.33 -20.93
N LEU A 266 32.10 -11.13 -20.47
CA LEU A 266 30.74 -10.85 -19.98
C LEU A 266 29.70 -11.15 -21.05
N SER A 267 29.89 -10.67 -22.28
CA SER A 267 28.99 -10.91 -23.41
C SER A 267 28.82 -12.41 -23.70
N THR A 268 29.89 -13.19 -23.58
CA THR A 268 29.85 -14.65 -23.76
C THR A 268 29.01 -15.32 -22.68
N HIS A 269 29.17 -14.90 -21.42
CA HIS A 269 28.33 -15.40 -20.32
C HIS A 269 26.87 -14.99 -20.50
N LEU A 270 26.58 -13.74 -20.87
CA LEU A 270 25.23 -13.27 -21.14
C LEU A 270 24.51 -14.09 -22.21
N ASN A 271 25.18 -14.39 -23.31
CA ASN A 271 24.62 -15.22 -24.36
C ASN A 271 24.27 -16.64 -23.87
N LYS A 272 25.08 -17.21 -22.98
CA LYS A 272 24.79 -18.52 -22.35
C LYS A 272 23.61 -18.41 -21.39
N ILE A 273 23.58 -17.37 -20.56
CA ILE A 273 22.47 -17.07 -19.65
C ILE A 273 21.16 -16.94 -20.44
N TYR A 274 21.16 -16.12 -21.50
CA TYR A 274 19.97 -15.89 -22.33
C TYR A 274 19.41 -17.19 -22.91
N LYS A 275 20.28 -18.05 -23.44
CA LYS A 275 19.87 -19.35 -23.96
C LYS A 275 19.31 -20.28 -22.90
N LYS A 276 19.90 -20.30 -21.70
CA LYS A 276 19.50 -21.21 -20.61
C LYS A 276 18.20 -20.79 -19.92
N ILE A 277 17.94 -19.49 -19.81
CA ILE A 277 16.72 -18.97 -19.19
C ILE A 277 15.62 -18.57 -20.20
N GLY A 278 15.89 -18.78 -21.51
CA GLY A 278 14.89 -18.58 -22.56
C GLY A 278 14.58 -17.13 -22.89
N ILE A 279 15.52 -16.20 -22.64
CA ILE A 279 15.38 -14.77 -22.95
C ILE A 279 16.32 -14.35 -24.09
N LYS A 280 16.01 -13.20 -24.72
CA LYS A 280 16.73 -12.75 -25.93
C LYS A 280 17.63 -11.54 -25.70
N SER A 281 17.44 -10.79 -24.60
CA SER A 281 18.12 -9.51 -24.42
C SER A 281 18.22 -9.06 -22.96
N LYS A 282 19.12 -8.11 -22.70
CA LYS A 282 19.18 -7.38 -21.41
C LYS A 282 17.87 -6.65 -21.11
N LYS A 283 17.14 -6.21 -22.14
CA LYS A 283 15.83 -5.56 -21.96
C LYS A 283 14.84 -6.50 -21.29
N GLU A 284 14.80 -7.77 -21.68
CA GLU A 284 13.96 -8.78 -21.04
C GLU A 284 14.39 -9.08 -19.59
N ILE A 285 15.70 -9.08 -19.29
CA ILE A 285 16.18 -9.14 -17.89
C ILE A 285 15.69 -7.91 -17.11
N ASN A 286 15.73 -6.73 -17.72
CA ASN A 286 15.23 -5.51 -17.08
C ASN A 286 13.71 -5.59 -16.84
N GLU A 287 12.96 -6.15 -17.79
CA GLU A 287 11.51 -6.42 -17.64
C GLU A 287 11.25 -7.48 -16.58
N MET A 288 12.02 -8.57 -16.53
CA MET A 288 11.99 -9.55 -15.43
C MET A 288 12.33 -8.90 -14.08
N SER A 289 13.39 -8.12 -14.01
CA SER A 289 13.77 -7.38 -12.80
C SER A 289 12.69 -6.37 -12.39
N LYS A 290 12.03 -5.75 -13.37
CA LYS A 290 10.91 -4.84 -13.16
C LYS A 290 9.67 -5.61 -12.71
N SER A 291 9.34 -6.71 -13.36
CA SER A 291 8.23 -7.61 -12.99
C SER A 291 8.44 -8.23 -11.62
N ILE A 292 9.65 -8.70 -11.29
CA ILE A 292 9.99 -9.17 -9.94
C ILE A 292 9.83 -8.03 -8.92
N ARG A 293 10.25 -6.80 -9.25
CA ARG A 293 10.08 -5.63 -8.40
C ARG A 293 8.63 -5.20 -8.29
N GLU A 294 7.90 -5.20 -9.39
CA GLU A 294 6.45 -4.93 -9.39
C GLU A 294 5.71 -5.99 -8.59
N SER A 295 6.02 -7.27 -8.79
CA SER A 295 5.47 -8.39 -8.00
C SER A 295 5.96 -8.42 -6.54
N ILE A 296 7.03 -7.71 -6.20
CA ILE A 296 7.53 -7.53 -4.84
C ILE A 296 6.92 -6.28 -4.21
N MET A 297 6.63 -5.26 -5.03
CA MET A 297 5.94 -4.03 -4.64
C MET A 297 4.43 -4.08 -4.90
N SER A 298 3.95 -5.17 -5.52
CA SER A 298 2.55 -5.50 -5.73
C SER A 298 2.03 -6.44 -4.64
#